data_caf51b2a38eb93c21f9abfcd24bfe7c9
#
_entry.id   caf51b2a38eb93c21f9abfcd24bfe7c9
#
_cell.length_a   1.000
_cell.length_b   1.000
_cell.length_c   1.000
_cell.angle_alpha   90.00
_cell.angle_beta   90.00
_cell.angle_gamma   90.00
#
_symmetry.space_group_name_H-M   'P 1'
#
loop_
_entity.id
_entity.type
_entity.pdbx_description
1 polymer ?
#
loop_
_entity_poly.entity_id
_entity_poly.type
_entity_poly.pdbx_seq_one_letter_code
_entity_poly.pdbx_strand_id
1 'polypeptide(L)'
;MPIFFFTAVTVLLIAVIASSITSSHQVRPLNEMAEAARKFGQGEFDVRVTGYENRCDEVGTLAEAFNSMAASLSKVETQRSEFIANVSHELKTPMTTISGFAEGILDGTIPPERERDSLEIIVSETRRLSRLVRRMLDLSRLNALTENITAQEQFDLTETVSQVLVSLEGKITGRDLDVDVKMPDEPLKVWGDPDSVTQVCYNLLDNAAKFAAKGTTITVQITKKDGKAYTSIRNLGATIPPDELSLLFDRFHKADYSRSMDREGVGLGLYIVKTILGNLKENITVTSEDGVTNFTFTLTLA
;
A
#
# COMPACT_ATOMS: atom_id res chain seq x y z
N MET A 1 -4.53 -52.55 -58.74
CA MET A 1 -3.30 -51.76 -58.33
C MET A 1 -3.54 -50.26 -58.30
N PRO A 2 -4.07 -49.55 -59.31
CA PRO A 2 -4.18 -48.08 -59.23
C PRO A 2 -5.13 -47.56 -58.14
N ILE A 3 -6.22 -48.25 -57.82
CA ILE A 3 -7.18 -47.83 -56.80
C ILE A 3 -6.55 -47.78 -55.40
N PHE A 4 -5.79 -48.80 -55.01
CA PHE A 4 -5.07 -48.83 -53.72
C PHE A 4 -4.02 -47.74 -53.63
N PHE A 5 -3.32 -47.40 -54.71
CA PHE A 5 -2.39 -46.28 -54.73
C PHE A 5 -3.06 -44.94 -54.51
N PHE A 6 -4.18 -44.65 -55.21
CA PHE A 6 -4.96 -43.42 -55.05
C PHE A 6 -5.54 -43.29 -53.65
N THR A 7 -6.09 -44.37 -53.07
CA THR A 7 -6.63 -44.34 -51.70
C THR A 7 -5.52 -44.08 -50.66
N ALA A 8 -4.36 -44.68 -50.79
CA ALA A 8 -3.23 -44.47 -49.91
C ALA A 8 -2.74 -43.00 -49.97
N VAL A 9 -2.60 -42.43 -51.16
CA VAL A 9 -2.20 -41.04 -51.36
C VAL A 9 -3.23 -40.09 -50.76
N THR A 10 -4.53 -40.34 -50.94
CA THR A 10 -5.61 -39.50 -50.36
C THR A 10 -5.59 -39.52 -48.82
N VAL A 11 -5.44 -40.72 -48.23
CA VAL A 11 -5.35 -40.87 -46.77
C VAL A 11 -4.11 -40.13 -46.22
N LEU A 12 -2.95 -40.26 -46.88
CA LEU A 12 -1.72 -39.55 -46.50
C LEU A 12 -1.94 -38.04 -46.56
N LEU A 13 -2.55 -37.52 -47.59
CA LEU A 13 -2.81 -36.10 -47.78
C LEU A 13 -3.73 -35.56 -46.68
N ILE A 14 -4.81 -36.30 -46.38
CA ILE A 14 -5.72 -35.94 -45.26
C ILE A 14 -4.97 -35.95 -43.91
N ALA A 15 -4.11 -36.95 -43.67
CA ALA A 15 -3.34 -37.04 -42.43
C ALA A 15 -2.34 -35.86 -42.28
N VAL A 16 -1.68 -35.46 -43.37
CA VAL A 16 -0.76 -34.28 -43.37
C VAL A 16 -1.55 -32.99 -43.12
N ILE A 17 -2.69 -32.80 -43.75
CA ILE A 17 -3.54 -31.62 -43.54
C ILE A 17 -4.04 -31.58 -42.09
N ALA A 18 -4.58 -32.68 -41.59
CA ALA A 18 -5.07 -32.78 -40.22
C ALA A 18 -3.93 -32.51 -39.21
N SER A 19 -2.74 -33.10 -39.42
CA SER A 19 -1.56 -32.85 -38.59
C SER A 19 -1.11 -31.37 -38.62
N SER A 20 -1.13 -30.76 -39.79
CA SER A 20 -0.79 -29.33 -39.97
C SER A 20 -1.78 -28.41 -39.23
N ILE A 21 -3.09 -28.69 -39.34
CA ILE A 21 -4.13 -27.96 -38.64
C ILE A 21 -3.98 -28.10 -37.12
N THR A 22 -3.82 -29.33 -36.62
CA THR A 22 -3.60 -29.58 -35.18
C THR A 22 -2.36 -28.89 -34.67
N SER A 23 -1.25 -28.96 -35.42
CA SER A 23 0.01 -28.29 -35.03
C SER A 23 -0.16 -26.76 -34.94
N SER A 24 -0.83 -26.14 -35.92
CA SER A 24 -1.00 -24.69 -35.95
C SER A 24 -2.04 -24.20 -34.91
N HIS A 25 -3.07 -24.96 -34.63
CA HIS A 25 -4.15 -24.55 -33.73
C HIS A 25 -3.95 -24.94 -32.27
N GLN A 26 -3.22 -25.97 -31.96
CA GLN A 26 -3.04 -26.46 -30.59
C GLN A 26 -1.57 -26.44 -30.11
N VAL A 27 -0.65 -27.00 -30.89
CA VAL A 27 0.74 -27.17 -30.43
C VAL A 27 1.51 -25.85 -30.41
N ARG A 28 1.38 -25.06 -31.46
CA ARG A 28 2.10 -23.78 -31.57
C ARG A 28 1.73 -22.80 -30.46
N PRO A 29 0.44 -22.55 -30.15
CA PRO A 29 0.04 -21.66 -29.05
C PRO A 29 0.59 -22.11 -27.70
N LEU A 30 0.56 -23.41 -27.41
CA LEU A 30 1.10 -23.96 -26.15
C LEU A 30 2.61 -23.75 -26.03
N ASN A 31 3.35 -23.89 -27.13
CA ASN A 31 4.78 -23.63 -27.14
C ASN A 31 5.10 -22.15 -26.93
N GLU A 32 4.31 -21.25 -27.54
CA GLU A 32 4.46 -19.80 -27.34
C GLU A 32 4.17 -19.41 -25.88
N MET A 33 3.15 -20.00 -25.26
CA MET A 33 2.86 -19.79 -23.82
C MET A 33 3.94 -20.35 -22.93
N ALA A 34 4.49 -21.54 -23.25
CA ALA A 34 5.60 -22.12 -22.49
C ALA A 34 6.88 -21.26 -22.59
N GLU A 35 7.16 -20.68 -23.76
CA GLU A 35 8.28 -19.77 -23.95
C GLU A 35 8.05 -18.45 -23.18
N ALA A 36 6.84 -17.88 -23.25
CA ALA A 36 6.46 -16.70 -22.50
C ALA A 36 6.59 -16.94 -20.98
N ALA A 37 6.13 -18.10 -20.49
CA ALA A 37 6.28 -18.48 -19.08
C ALA A 37 7.75 -18.63 -18.66
N ARG A 38 8.60 -19.15 -19.54
CA ARG A 38 10.05 -19.28 -19.27
C ARG A 38 10.73 -17.91 -19.19
N LYS A 39 10.43 -17.00 -20.13
CA LYS A 39 10.95 -15.62 -20.10
C LYS A 39 10.49 -14.89 -18.85
N PHE A 40 9.21 -15.05 -18.51
CA PHE A 40 8.64 -14.50 -17.30
C PHE A 40 9.35 -15.01 -16.03
N GLY A 41 9.67 -16.30 -15.96
CA GLY A 41 10.47 -16.90 -14.89
C GLY A 41 11.94 -16.42 -14.84
N GLN A 42 12.45 -15.81 -15.89
CA GLN A 42 13.77 -15.18 -15.97
C GLN A 42 13.75 -13.69 -15.58
N GLY A 43 12.55 -13.14 -15.23
CA GLY A 43 12.38 -11.76 -14.79
C GLY A 43 11.93 -10.81 -15.90
N GLU A 44 11.56 -11.30 -17.07
CA GLU A 44 10.99 -10.47 -18.15
C GLU A 44 9.47 -10.31 -17.93
N PHE A 45 9.09 -9.45 -16.99
CA PHE A 45 7.69 -9.30 -16.55
C PHE A 45 6.76 -8.60 -17.56
N ASP A 46 7.30 -8.03 -18.64
CA ASP A 46 6.52 -7.35 -19.69
C ASP A 46 6.06 -8.30 -20.80
N VAL A 47 6.48 -9.56 -20.77
CA VAL A 47 6.08 -10.57 -21.75
C VAL A 47 4.58 -10.84 -21.66
N ARG A 48 3.91 -10.81 -22.82
CA ARG A 48 2.49 -11.14 -22.96
C ARG A 48 2.32 -12.10 -24.13
N VAL A 49 1.32 -12.96 -24.01
CA VAL A 49 0.87 -13.84 -25.09
C VAL A 49 -0.20 -13.10 -25.88
N THR A 50 0.08 -12.80 -27.16
CA THR A 50 -0.81 -12.02 -28.04
C THR A 50 -1.29 -12.85 -29.22
N GLY A 51 -2.40 -12.43 -29.84
CA GLY A 51 -2.96 -13.09 -31.01
C GLY A 51 -3.98 -14.19 -30.68
N TYR A 52 -4.37 -14.33 -29.41
CA TYR A 52 -5.35 -15.31 -28.92
C TYR A 52 -6.59 -14.66 -28.28
N GLU A 53 -6.71 -13.34 -28.33
CA GLU A 53 -7.73 -12.53 -27.63
C GLU A 53 -9.15 -12.83 -28.11
N ASN A 54 -9.31 -13.29 -29.38
CA ASN A 54 -10.60 -13.59 -30.00
C ASN A 54 -10.93 -15.10 -30.04
N ARG A 55 -10.13 -15.94 -29.36
CA ARG A 55 -10.38 -17.37 -29.30
C ARG A 55 -11.35 -17.69 -28.17
N CYS A 56 -12.41 -18.46 -28.50
CA CYS A 56 -13.42 -18.92 -27.53
C CYS A 56 -13.20 -20.37 -27.11
N ASP A 57 -11.94 -20.87 -27.20
CA ASP A 57 -11.57 -22.24 -26.83
C ASP A 57 -10.64 -22.25 -25.60
N GLU A 58 -10.16 -23.41 -25.18
CA GLU A 58 -9.30 -23.64 -24.03
C GLU A 58 -7.96 -22.88 -24.16
N VAL A 59 -7.47 -22.71 -25.38
CA VAL A 59 -6.22 -21.97 -25.66
C VAL A 59 -6.43 -20.49 -25.42
N GLY A 60 -7.55 -19.91 -25.85
CA GLY A 60 -7.91 -18.51 -25.57
C GLY A 60 -8.05 -18.26 -24.07
N THR A 61 -8.77 -19.14 -23.37
CA THR A 61 -8.93 -19.06 -21.91
C THR A 61 -7.59 -19.13 -21.18
N LEU A 62 -6.67 -20.01 -21.62
CA LEU A 62 -5.34 -20.15 -21.04
C LEU A 62 -4.47 -18.91 -21.28
N ALA A 63 -4.55 -18.32 -22.48
CA ALA A 63 -3.81 -17.10 -22.81
C ALA A 63 -4.28 -15.91 -21.95
N GLU A 64 -5.60 -15.77 -21.74
CA GLU A 64 -6.17 -14.73 -20.88
C GLU A 64 -5.74 -14.92 -19.42
N ALA A 65 -5.83 -16.14 -18.91
CA ALA A 65 -5.39 -16.46 -17.55
C ALA A 65 -3.89 -16.18 -17.35
N PHE A 66 -3.04 -16.56 -18.33
CA PHE A 66 -1.62 -16.26 -18.31
C PHE A 66 -1.35 -14.74 -18.29
N ASN A 67 -2.01 -14.00 -19.17
CA ASN A 67 -1.82 -12.53 -19.24
C ASN A 67 -2.30 -11.83 -17.96
N SER A 68 -3.40 -12.29 -17.37
CA SER A 68 -3.90 -11.78 -16.09
C SER A 68 -2.91 -12.04 -14.95
N MET A 69 -2.39 -13.26 -14.86
CA MET A 69 -1.33 -13.61 -13.90
C MET A 69 -0.06 -12.75 -14.14
N ALA A 70 0.38 -12.63 -15.39
CA ALA A 70 1.54 -11.84 -15.77
C ALA A 70 1.38 -10.36 -15.41
N ALA A 71 0.20 -9.78 -15.62
CA ALA A 71 -0.10 -8.41 -15.24
C ALA A 71 -0.04 -8.22 -13.71
N SER A 72 -0.60 -9.16 -12.95
CA SER A 72 -0.59 -9.12 -11.49
C SER A 72 0.83 -9.21 -10.92
N LEU A 73 1.64 -10.13 -11.42
CA LEU A 73 3.03 -10.29 -10.98
C LEU A 73 3.94 -9.13 -11.41
N SER A 74 3.77 -8.62 -12.64
CA SER A 74 4.49 -7.42 -13.11
C SER A 74 4.21 -6.23 -12.20
N LYS A 75 2.95 -6.03 -11.80
CA LYS A 75 2.57 -4.98 -10.85
C LYS A 75 3.25 -5.16 -9.49
N VAL A 76 3.31 -6.38 -8.97
CA VAL A 76 3.98 -6.68 -7.68
C VAL A 76 5.47 -6.37 -7.76
N GLU A 77 6.15 -6.76 -8.85
CA GLU A 77 7.58 -6.53 -9.01
C GLU A 77 7.91 -5.04 -9.22
N THR A 78 7.09 -4.31 -9.98
CA THR A 78 7.21 -2.86 -10.10
C THR A 78 7.08 -2.19 -8.73
N GLN A 79 6.06 -2.55 -7.96
CA GLN A 79 5.87 -2.02 -6.61
C GLN A 79 7.02 -2.37 -5.66
N ARG A 80 7.61 -3.56 -5.81
CA ARG A 80 8.79 -3.97 -5.04
C ARG A 80 10.02 -3.14 -5.40
N SER A 81 10.25 -2.93 -6.69
CA SER A 81 11.39 -2.14 -7.18
C SER A 81 11.27 -0.67 -6.77
N GLU A 82 10.08 -0.09 -6.90
CA GLU A 82 9.79 1.27 -6.43
C GLU A 82 9.97 1.39 -4.90
N PHE A 83 9.54 0.38 -4.15
CA PHE A 83 9.75 0.33 -2.70
C PHE A 83 11.24 0.41 -2.36
N ILE A 84 12.09 -0.43 -2.97
CA ILE A 84 13.54 -0.46 -2.73
C ILE A 84 14.18 0.88 -3.12
N ALA A 85 13.80 1.44 -4.26
CA ALA A 85 14.31 2.74 -4.72
C ALA A 85 13.95 3.87 -3.77
N ASN A 86 12.69 3.95 -3.34
CA ASN A 86 12.20 4.97 -2.41
C ASN A 86 12.86 4.85 -1.02
N VAL A 87 12.98 3.62 -0.50
CA VAL A 87 13.72 3.34 0.74
C VAL A 87 15.15 3.85 0.66
N SER A 88 15.84 3.51 -0.43
CA SER A 88 17.24 3.92 -0.63
C SER A 88 17.38 5.44 -0.67
N HIS A 89 16.45 6.13 -1.33
CA HIS A 89 16.43 7.59 -1.40
C HIS A 89 16.15 8.23 -0.03
N GLU A 90 15.13 7.73 0.69
CA GLU A 90 14.75 8.25 2.02
C GLU A 90 15.81 7.98 3.10
N LEU A 91 16.64 6.93 2.94
CA LEU A 91 17.80 6.68 3.79
C LEU A 91 19.00 7.55 3.41
N LYS A 92 19.28 7.72 2.12
CA LYS A 92 20.46 8.45 1.64
C LYS A 92 20.47 9.92 2.08
N THR A 93 19.33 10.58 2.01
CA THR A 93 19.21 12.02 2.34
C THR A 93 19.65 12.33 3.78
N PRO A 94 19.07 11.73 4.85
CA PRO A 94 19.50 11.99 6.22
C PRO A 94 20.96 11.55 6.48
N MET A 95 21.41 10.44 5.88
CA MET A 95 22.79 9.99 6.02
C MET A 95 23.79 11.00 5.43
N THR A 96 23.50 11.55 4.26
CA THR A 96 24.35 12.59 3.65
C THR A 96 24.38 13.86 4.51
N THR A 97 23.25 14.25 5.09
CA THR A 97 23.17 15.41 5.99
C THR A 97 23.98 15.18 7.26
N ILE A 98 23.82 14.00 7.89
CA ILE A 98 24.58 13.64 9.10
C ILE A 98 26.08 13.63 8.81
N SER A 99 26.52 12.96 7.73
CA SER A 99 27.95 12.92 7.36
C SER A 99 28.51 14.31 7.06
N GLY A 100 27.79 15.12 6.27
CA GLY A 100 28.27 16.45 5.92
C GLY A 100 28.42 17.40 7.11
N PHE A 101 27.48 17.38 8.05
CA PHE A 101 27.62 18.19 9.27
C PHE A 101 28.71 17.64 10.20
N ALA A 102 28.85 16.33 10.35
CA ALA A 102 29.88 15.71 11.14
C ALA A 102 31.29 15.99 10.57
N GLU A 103 31.47 15.82 9.26
CA GLU A 103 32.72 16.14 8.56
C GLU A 103 33.06 17.63 8.66
N GLY A 104 32.09 18.53 8.47
CA GLY A 104 32.28 19.96 8.57
C GLY A 104 32.66 20.45 9.99
N ILE A 105 32.24 19.73 11.05
CA ILE A 105 32.69 19.97 12.41
C ILE A 105 34.15 19.47 12.58
N LEU A 106 34.44 18.26 12.06
CA LEU A 106 35.77 17.64 12.24
C LEU A 106 36.88 18.37 11.48
N ASP A 107 36.59 18.89 10.29
CA ASP A 107 37.56 19.61 9.45
C ASP A 107 37.63 21.13 9.74
N GLY A 108 36.78 21.62 10.66
CA GLY A 108 36.76 23.04 11.06
C GLY A 108 36.04 23.96 10.02
N THR A 109 35.41 23.43 9.01
CA THR A 109 34.59 24.19 8.05
C THR A 109 33.38 24.83 8.74
N ILE A 110 32.85 24.17 9.76
CA ILE A 110 31.79 24.72 10.61
C ILE A 110 32.45 25.44 11.79
N PRO A 111 32.21 26.75 11.94
CA PRO A 111 32.81 27.51 13.05
C PRO A 111 32.23 27.07 14.42
N PRO A 112 33.01 27.18 15.50
CA PRO A 112 32.61 26.70 16.84
C PRO A 112 31.26 27.26 17.33
N GLU A 113 30.89 28.47 16.92
CA GLU A 113 29.61 29.10 17.28
C GLU A 113 28.40 28.39 16.70
N ARG A 114 28.58 27.59 15.61
CA ARG A 114 27.54 26.82 14.91
C ARG A 114 27.61 25.30 15.15
N GLU A 115 28.61 24.81 15.86
CA GLU A 115 28.76 23.38 16.15
C GLU A 115 27.54 22.83 16.87
N ARG A 116 26.98 23.53 17.84
CA ARG A 116 25.82 23.12 18.60
C ARG A 116 24.57 22.95 17.69
N ASP A 117 24.30 23.93 16.84
CA ASP A 117 23.19 23.89 15.92
C ASP A 117 23.34 22.70 14.94
N SER A 118 24.57 22.47 14.48
CA SER A 118 24.91 21.36 13.59
C SER A 118 24.73 20.01 14.27
N LEU A 119 25.11 19.86 15.53
CA LEU A 119 24.86 18.66 16.33
C LEU A 119 23.38 18.44 16.57
N GLU A 120 22.57 19.48 16.76
CA GLU A 120 21.12 19.38 16.89
C GLU A 120 20.49 18.85 15.58
N ILE A 121 21.00 19.28 14.41
CA ILE A 121 20.58 18.75 13.11
C ILE A 121 20.94 17.26 13.00
N ILE A 122 22.18 16.87 13.36
CA ILE A 122 22.59 15.46 13.35
C ILE A 122 21.67 14.61 14.22
N VAL A 123 21.37 15.06 15.43
CA VAL A 123 20.45 14.35 16.36
C VAL A 123 19.05 14.24 15.77
N SER A 124 18.53 15.30 15.16
CA SER A 124 17.20 15.30 14.55
C SER A 124 17.10 14.31 13.37
N GLU A 125 18.12 14.30 12.50
CA GLU A 125 18.17 13.38 11.35
C GLU A 125 18.38 11.92 11.80
N THR A 126 19.15 11.68 12.85
CA THR A 126 19.32 10.35 13.46
C THR A 126 17.99 9.83 14.03
N ARG A 127 17.23 10.68 14.70
CA ARG A 127 15.89 10.33 15.20
C ARG A 127 14.91 10.06 14.03
N ARG A 128 14.98 10.85 12.96
CA ARG A 128 14.20 10.62 11.73
C ARG A 128 14.51 9.27 11.12
N LEU A 129 15.80 8.93 10.99
CA LEU A 129 16.27 7.65 10.46
C LEU A 129 15.76 6.47 11.30
N SER A 130 15.84 6.59 12.63
CA SER A 130 15.32 5.55 13.55
C SER A 130 13.82 5.32 13.39
N ARG A 131 13.03 6.38 13.21
CA ARG A 131 11.58 6.27 12.95
C ARG A 131 11.31 5.59 11.59
N LEU A 132 12.09 5.93 10.56
CA LEU A 132 11.97 5.30 9.23
C LEU A 132 12.21 3.79 9.30
N VAL A 133 13.31 3.38 9.95
CA VAL A 133 13.64 1.94 10.12
C VAL A 133 12.54 1.21 10.88
N ARG A 134 12.03 1.77 11.99
CA ARG A 134 10.91 1.14 12.72
C ARG A 134 9.69 0.93 11.84
N ARG A 135 9.26 1.95 11.08
CA ARG A 135 8.12 1.82 10.16
C ARG A 135 8.33 0.75 9.08
N MET A 136 9.57 0.57 8.61
CA MET A 136 9.91 -0.51 7.67
C MET A 136 9.81 -1.89 8.31
N LEU A 137 10.26 -2.03 9.56
CA LEU A 137 10.13 -3.27 10.31
C LEU A 137 8.66 -3.62 10.57
N ASP A 138 7.85 -2.63 10.94
CA ASP A 138 6.41 -2.82 11.12
C ASP A 138 5.74 -3.27 9.81
N LEU A 139 6.07 -2.64 8.69
CA LEU A 139 5.57 -3.06 7.37
C LEU A 139 6.02 -4.47 6.99
N SER A 140 7.28 -4.84 7.27
CA SER A 140 7.78 -6.18 7.03
C SER A 140 7.03 -7.23 7.85
N ARG A 141 6.75 -6.94 9.12
CA ARG A 141 5.95 -7.80 10.00
C ARG A 141 4.51 -7.95 9.50
N LEU A 142 3.87 -6.84 9.10
CA LEU A 142 2.50 -6.87 8.55
C LEU A 142 2.40 -7.72 7.28
N ASN A 143 3.38 -7.66 6.39
CA ASN A 143 3.42 -8.51 5.20
C ASN A 143 3.62 -10.01 5.55
N ALA A 144 4.39 -10.32 6.59
CA ALA A 144 4.57 -11.69 7.07
C ALA A 144 3.32 -12.24 7.79
N LEU A 145 2.55 -11.38 8.45
CA LEU A 145 1.29 -11.75 9.11
C LEU A 145 0.15 -12.02 8.12
N THR A 146 0.27 -11.61 6.86
CA THR A 146 -0.71 -11.91 5.81
C THR A 146 -0.82 -13.44 5.55
N GLU A 147 0.21 -14.22 5.89
CA GLU A 147 0.22 -15.68 5.80
C GLU A 147 -0.37 -16.39 7.04
N ASN A 148 -0.40 -15.69 8.18
CA ASN A 148 -1.01 -16.19 9.39
C ASN A 148 -2.13 -15.24 9.80
N ILE A 149 -3.39 -15.61 9.54
CA ILE A 149 -4.57 -14.92 10.07
C ILE A 149 -4.37 -14.87 11.60
N THR A 150 -3.93 -13.72 12.10
CA THR A 150 -3.81 -13.48 13.55
C THR A 150 -5.17 -13.76 14.17
N ALA A 151 -5.19 -14.47 15.29
CA ALA A 151 -6.43 -14.83 15.98
C ALA A 151 -7.23 -13.54 16.21
N GLN A 152 -8.36 -13.40 15.51
CA GLN A 152 -9.27 -12.30 15.76
C GLN A 152 -9.88 -12.50 17.12
N GLU A 153 -9.78 -11.50 17.98
CA GLU A 153 -10.42 -11.50 19.30
C GLU A 153 -11.44 -10.36 19.41
N GLN A 154 -12.29 -10.49 20.41
CA GLN A 154 -13.25 -9.44 20.72
C GLN A 154 -12.59 -8.41 21.64
N PHE A 155 -12.61 -7.16 21.24
CA PHE A 155 -12.09 -6.05 22.04
C PHE A 155 -13.01 -4.83 21.97
N ASP A 156 -12.77 -3.84 22.85
CA ASP A 156 -13.54 -2.62 22.90
C ASP A 156 -12.91 -1.54 22.01
N LEU A 157 -13.61 -1.19 20.93
CA LEU A 157 -13.17 -0.17 19.98
C LEU A 157 -13.20 1.24 20.60
N THR A 158 -14.16 1.53 21.48
CA THR A 158 -14.28 2.84 22.12
C THR A 158 -13.11 3.10 23.06
N GLU A 159 -12.69 2.08 23.81
CA GLU A 159 -11.50 2.15 24.65
C GLU A 159 -10.22 2.33 23.81
N THR A 160 -10.05 1.56 22.74
CA THR A 160 -8.90 1.66 21.83
C THR A 160 -8.76 3.08 21.25
N VAL A 161 -9.84 3.65 20.74
CA VAL A 161 -9.83 5.02 20.19
C VAL A 161 -9.50 6.04 21.27
N SER A 162 -10.06 5.89 22.47
CA SER A 162 -9.81 6.78 23.61
C SER A 162 -8.35 6.76 24.05
N GLN A 163 -7.74 5.58 24.16
CA GLN A 163 -6.31 5.42 24.49
C GLN A 163 -5.40 6.08 23.47
N VAL A 164 -5.72 5.94 22.17
CA VAL A 164 -4.96 6.58 21.11
C VAL A 164 -5.09 8.12 21.17
N LEU A 165 -6.29 8.65 21.42
CA LEU A 165 -6.49 10.08 21.59
C LEU A 165 -5.66 10.64 22.74
N VAL A 166 -5.65 9.98 23.90
CA VAL A 166 -4.80 10.36 25.04
C VAL A 166 -3.33 10.33 24.66
N SER A 167 -2.87 9.32 23.92
CA SER A 167 -1.46 9.25 23.48
C SER A 167 -1.03 10.38 22.56
N LEU A 168 -1.98 11.00 21.86
CA LEU A 168 -1.77 12.11 20.91
C LEU A 168 -2.07 13.49 21.50
N GLU A 169 -2.53 13.58 22.77
CA GLU A 169 -2.92 14.83 23.42
C GLU A 169 -1.87 15.94 23.28
N GLY A 170 -0.60 15.61 23.53
CA GLY A 170 0.50 16.58 23.42
C GLY A 170 0.70 17.13 22.00
N LYS A 171 0.43 16.32 20.96
CA LYS A 171 0.50 16.79 19.56
C LYS A 171 -0.70 17.65 19.19
N ILE A 172 -1.88 17.28 19.66
CA ILE A 172 -3.15 17.98 19.43
C ILE A 172 -3.10 19.35 20.06
N THR A 173 -2.78 19.41 21.35
CA THR A 173 -2.66 20.66 22.13
C THR A 173 -1.55 21.55 21.60
N GLY A 174 -0.38 20.97 21.23
CA GLY A 174 0.75 21.74 20.67
C GLY A 174 0.46 22.41 19.33
N ARG A 175 -0.68 22.10 18.69
CA ARG A 175 -1.17 22.73 17.47
C ARG A 175 -2.43 23.55 17.66
N ASP A 176 -2.84 23.80 18.88
CA ASP A 176 -4.09 24.49 19.24
C ASP A 176 -5.33 23.82 18.60
N LEU A 177 -5.36 22.48 18.56
CA LEU A 177 -6.49 21.73 18.02
C LEU A 177 -7.39 21.25 19.14
N ASP A 178 -8.70 21.26 18.87
CA ASP A 178 -9.72 20.63 19.71
C ASP A 178 -10.11 19.25 19.19
N VAL A 179 -10.72 18.44 20.04
CA VAL A 179 -11.26 17.12 19.65
C VAL A 179 -12.72 17.02 20.07
N ASP A 180 -13.58 16.74 19.09
CA ASP A 180 -15.00 16.44 19.29
C ASP A 180 -15.24 14.94 19.10
N VAL A 181 -15.61 14.24 20.18
CA VAL A 181 -15.75 12.78 20.20
C VAL A 181 -17.22 12.40 20.29
N LYS A 182 -17.70 11.67 19.28
CA LYS A 182 -19.09 11.18 19.17
C LYS A 182 -19.09 9.65 19.12
N MET A 183 -19.01 9.03 20.26
CA MET A 183 -18.99 7.57 20.43
C MET A 183 -20.17 7.10 21.29
N PRO A 184 -20.59 5.83 21.15
CA PRO A 184 -21.56 5.24 22.08
C PRO A 184 -21.05 5.30 23.51
N ASP A 185 -21.96 5.53 24.48
CA ASP A 185 -21.62 5.50 25.91
C ASP A 185 -21.29 4.09 26.42
N GLU A 186 -21.81 3.06 25.75
CA GLU A 186 -21.54 1.67 26.07
C GLU A 186 -20.32 1.13 25.30
N PRO A 187 -19.55 0.19 25.90
CA PRO A 187 -18.43 -0.49 25.24
C PRO A 187 -18.87 -1.09 23.90
N LEU A 188 -18.14 -0.75 22.83
CA LEU A 188 -18.43 -1.26 21.49
C LEU A 188 -17.47 -2.40 21.14
N LYS A 189 -17.94 -3.65 21.33
CA LYS A 189 -17.14 -4.82 20.98
C LYS A 189 -17.13 -5.09 19.49
N VAL A 190 -15.92 -5.30 18.95
CA VAL A 190 -15.65 -5.62 17.55
C VAL A 190 -14.69 -6.79 17.44
N TRP A 191 -14.69 -7.46 16.30
CA TRP A 191 -13.72 -8.50 15.97
C TRP A 191 -12.48 -7.90 15.31
N GLY A 192 -11.29 -8.32 15.73
CA GLY A 192 -10.03 -7.92 15.13
C GLY A 192 -8.82 -8.25 15.98
N ASP A 193 -7.67 -7.74 15.58
CA ASP A 193 -6.45 -7.74 16.39
C ASP A 193 -6.31 -6.33 17.01
N PRO A 194 -6.39 -6.21 18.38
CA PRO A 194 -6.36 -4.92 19.06
C PRO A 194 -5.14 -4.07 18.73
N ASP A 195 -3.96 -4.69 18.63
CA ASP A 195 -2.72 -3.96 18.33
C ASP A 195 -2.74 -3.38 16.93
N SER A 196 -3.20 -4.16 15.95
CA SER A 196 -3.37 -3.71 14.57
C SER A 196 -4.39 -2.58 14.45
N VAL A 197 -5.53 -2.69 15.14
CA VAL A 197 -6.56 -1.64 15.11
C VAL A 197 -6.08 -0.38 15.86
N THR A 198 -5.35 -0.53 16.95
CA THR A 198 -4.68 0.61 17.63
C THR A 198 -3.75 1.34 16.66
N GLN A 199 -2.99 0.61 15.85
CA GLN A 199 -2.13 1.20 14.83
C GLN A 199 -2.92 1.91 13.71
N VAL A 200 -4.07 1.37 13.30
CA VAL A 200 -4.99 2.05 12.35
C VAL A 200 -5.45 3.38 12.94
N CYS A 201 -5.99 3.37 14.15
CA CYS A 201 -6.47 4.57 14.84
C CYS A 201 -5.35 5.60 15.00
N TYR A 202 -4.16 5.16 15.45
CA TYR A 202 -3.01 6.04 15.62
C TYR A 202 -2.59 6.71 14.31
N ASN A 203 -2.47 5.95 13.21
CA ASN A 203 -2.06 6.50 11.92
C ASN A 203 -3.07 7.52 11.37
N LEU A 204 -4.38 7.25 11.52
CA LEU A 204 -5.42 8.15 11.04
C LEU A 204 -5.52 9.41 11.91
N LEU A 205 -5.46 9.28 13.24
CA LEU A 205 -5.50 10.42 14.17
C LEU A 205 -4.22 11.27 14.11
N ASP A 206 -3.05 10.64 13.96
CA ASP A 206 -1.78 11.36 13.75
C ASP A 206 -1.80 12.16 12.44
N ASN A 207 -2.37 11.59 11.36
CA ASN A 207 -2.61 12.32 10.11
C ASN A 207 -3.56 13.49 10.31
N ALA A 208 -4.71 13.28 10.96
CA ALA A 208 -5.66 14.34 11.24
C ALA A 208 -5.00 15.48 12.05
N ALA A 209 -4.23 15.14 13.09
CA ALA A 209 -3.51 16.13 13.89
C ALA A 209 -2.43 16.87 13.09
N LYS A 210 -1.76 16.23 12.13
CA LYS A 210 -0.72 16.85 11.29
C LYS A 210 -1.28 17.80 10.25
N PHE A 211 -2.39 17.43 9.60
CA PHE A 211 -2.91 18.15 8.44
C PHE A 211 -4.10 19.05 8.75
N ALA A 212 -4.63 18.99 9.98
CA ALA A 212 -5.63 19.96 10.45
C ALA A 212 -5.05 21.38 10.42
N ALA A 213 -5.87 22.35 10.03
CA ALA A 213 -5.56 23.76 10.18
C ALA A 213 -5.50 24.12 11.67
N LYS A 214 -4.55 24.97 12.04
CA LYS A 214 -4.34 25.40 13.43
C LYS A 214 -5.61 26.03 14.00
N GLY A 215 -5.97 25.72 15.23
CA GLY A 215 -7.18 26.25 15.89
C GLY A 215 -8.47 25.63 15.42
N THR A 216 -8.44 24.47 14.75
CA THR A 216 -9.65 23.75 14.31
C THR A 216 -9.92 22.51 15.16
N THR A 217 -11.06 21.85 14.90
CA THR A 217 -11.51 20.68 15.65
C THR A 217 -11.35 19.41 14.82
N ILE A 218 -10.74 18.37 15.39
CA ILE A 218 -10.78 17.01 14.87
C ILE A 218 -12.04 16.34 15.40
N THR A 219 -12.90 15.83 14.52
CA THR A 219 -14.10 15.09 14.93
C THR A 219 -13.86 13.59 14.76
N VAL A 220 -14.09 12.83 15.84
CA VAL A 220 -14.04 11.37 15.83
C VAL A 220 -15.44 10.85 16.09
N GLN A 221 -15.99 10.08 15.16
CA GLN A 221 -17.34 9.56 15.27
C GLN A 221 -17.36 8.04 15.06
N ILE A 222 -18.04 7.31 15.95
CA ILE A 222 -18.29 5.88 15.79
C ILE A 222 -19.81 5.66 15.73
N THR A 223 -20.26 4.98 14.67
CA THR A 223 -21.66 4.61 14.45
C THR A 223 -21.79 3.12 14.16
N LYS A 224 -22.93 2.53 14.55
CA LYS A 224 -23.28 1.14 14.27
C LYS A 224 -24.25 1.10 13.09
N LYS A 225 -23.94 0.30 12.08
CA LYS A 225 -24.82 0.06 10.94
C LYS A 225 -24.55 -1.30 10.32
N ASP A 226 -25.60 -2.05 9.99
CA ASP A 226 -25.55 -3.29 9.22
C ASP A 226 -24.52 -4.31 9.75
N GLY A 227 -24.45 -4.49 11.09
CA GLY A 227 -23.51 -5.42 11.73
C GLY A 227 -22.05 -4.96 11.76
N LYS A 228 -21.78 -3.70 11.42
CA LYS A 228 -20.46 -3.08 11.43
C LYS A 228 -20.40 -1.81 12.27
N ALA A 229 -19.24 -1.57 12.86
CA ALA A 229 -18.85 -0.28 13.41
C ALA A 229 -18.18 0.54 12.32
N TYR A 230 -18.67 1.76 12.10
CA TYR A 230 -18.07 2.76 11.20
C TYR A 230 -17.37 3.81 12.05
N THR A 231 -16.05 3.87 11.93
CA THR A 231 -15.23 4.88 12.61
C THR A 231 -14.79 5.94 11.61
N SER A 232 -15.23 7.17 11.85
CA SER A 232 -14.97 8.34 11.00
C SER A 232 -14.05 9.30 11.74
N ILE A 233 -12.97 9.73 11.12
CA ILE A 233 -12.00 10.71 11.62
C ILE A 233 -11.98 11.87 10.61
N ARG A 234 -12.44 13.02 11.06
CA ARG A 234 -12.63 14.22 10.23
C ARG A 234 -11.74 15.34 10.73
N ASN A 235 -11.07 16.03 9.84
CA ASN A 235 -10.31 17.25 10.14
C ASN A 235 -10.58 18.33 9.09
N LEU A 236 -10.41 19.60 9.50
CA LEU A 236 -10.42 20.75 8.61
C LEU A 236 -8.97 21.09 8.23
N GLY A 237 -8.71 21.30 6.92
CA GLY A 237 -7.37 21.60 6.40
C GLY A 237 -7.39 21.88 4.90
N ALA A 238 -6.29 21.61 4.22
CA ALA A 238 -6.24 21.72 2.77
C ALA A 238 -7.09 20.61 2.13
N THR A 239 -7.85 20.95 1.07
CA THR A 239 -8.59 19.97 0.27
C THR A 239 -7.61 19.14 -0.53
N ILE A 240 -7.79 17.83 -0.51
CA ILE A 240 -7.01 16.88 -1.32
C ILE A 240 -7.65 16.80 -2.70
N PRO A 241 -6.88 17.02 -3.79
CA PRO A 241 -7.40 16.89 -5.15
C PRO A 241 -7.98 15.50 -5.42
N PRO A 242 -9.06 15.37 -6.23
CA PRO A 242 -9.70 14.07 -6.49
C PRO A 242 -8.79 13.02 -7.13
N ASP A 243 -7.85 13.43 -7.96
CA ASP A 243 -6.83 12.58 -8.59
C ASP A 243 -5.82 12.02 -7.58
N GLU A 244 -5.54 12.76 -6.50
CA GLU A 244 -4.66 12.34 -5.41
C GLU A 244 -5.34 11.37 -4.42
N LEU A 245 -6.68 11.43 -4.27
CA LEU A 245 -7.41 10.61 -3.27
C LEU A 245 -7.17 9.10 -3.45
N SER A 246 -7.11 8.62 -4.70
CA SER A 246 -6.87 7.21 -5.00
C SER A 246 -5.44 6.75 -4.67
N LEU A 247 -4.49 7.68 -4.69
CA LEU A 247 -3.07 7.43 -4.48
C LEU A 247 -2.65 7.54 -3.02
N LEU A 248 -3.49 8.12 -2.15
CA LEU A 248 -3.15 8.33 -0.72
C LEU A 248 -2.76 7.05 0.03
N PHE A 249 -3.28 5.92 -0.41
CA PHE A 249 -3.01 4.62 0.19
C PHE A 249 -1.84 3.87 -0.45
N ASP A 250 -1.16 4.48 -1.43
CA ASP A 250 0.01 3.89 -2.06
C ASP A 250 1.27 4.11 -1.20
N ARG A 251 2.23 3.19 -1.34
CA ARG A 251 3.48 3.24 -0.56
C ARG A 251 4.28 4.50 -0.92
N PHE A 252 4.76 5.23 0.10
CA PHE A 252 5.57 6.44 -0.05
C PHE A 252 4.89 7.60 -0.77
N HIS A 253 3.58 7.47 -1.06
CA HIS A 253 2.84 8.57 -1.65
C HIS A 253 2.65 9.69 -0.63
N LYS A 254 2.90 10.91 -1.06
CA LYS A 254 2.62 12.14 -0.33
C LYS A 254 2.04 13.13 -1.32
N ALA A 255 0.85 13.62 -1.05
CA ALA A 255 0.26 14.69 -1.82
C ALA A 255 1.19 15.94 -1.81
N ASP A 256 1.25 16.67 -2.91
CA ASP A 256 2.26 17.74 -3.08
C ASP A 256 2.24 18.77 -1.95
N TYR A 257 1.07 19.17 -1.45
CA TYR A 257 0.96 20.09 -0.32
C TYR A 257 1.47 19.47 0.99
N SER A 258 1.39 18.15 1.17
CA SER A 258 1.82 17.45 2.39
C SER A 258 3.34 17.34 2.50
N ARG A 259 4.06 17.42 1.38
CA ARG A 259 5.54 17.38 1.33
C ARG A 259 6.17 18.55 2.08
N SER A 260 5.54 19.72 2.04
CA SER A 260 6.02 20.91 2.76
C SER A 260 5.67 20.91 4.23
N MET A 261 4.51 20.33 4.62
CA MET A 261 4.00 20.34 6.00
C MET A 261 4.51 19.16 6.83
N ASP A 262 4.69 17.98 6.23
CA ASP A 262 5.22 16.80 6.92
C ASP A 262 6.55 16.34 6.30
N ARG A 263 7.62 17.08 6.62
CA ARG A 263 8.99 16.73 6.22
C ARG A 263 9.48 15.42 6.87
N GLU A 264 8.91 15.04 8.00
CA GLU A 264 9.28 13.85 8.77
C GLU A 264 8.48 12.60 8.39
N GLY A 265 7.35 12.74 7.73
CA GLY A 265 6.53 11.62 7.26
C GLY A 265 7.21 10.85 6.13
N VAL A 266 6.98 9.54 6.09
CA VAL A 266 7.57 8.64 5.08
C VAL A 266 6.54 8.24 4.01
N GLY A 267 5.26 8.60 4.18
CA GLY A 267 4.19 8.17 3.29
C GLY A 267 3.81 6.68 3.43
N LEU A 268 4.06 6.08 4.59
CA LEU A 268 3.72 4.67 4.86
C LEU A 268 2.47 4.51 5.74
N GLY A 269 2.05 5.54 6.47
CA GLY A 269 0.98 5.42 7.48
C GLY A 269 -0.36 4.95 6.90
N LEU A 270 -0.84 5.57 5.82
CA LEU A 270 -2.09 5.20 5.17
C LEU A 270 -2.00 3.87 4.43
N TYR A 271 -0.85 3.53 3.86
CA TYR A 271 -0.62 2.21 3.29
C TYR A 271 -0.73 1.11 4.36
N ILE A 272 -0.15 1.32 5.55
CA ILE A 272 -0.27 0.40 6.70
C ILE A 272 -1.74 0.23 7.09
N VAL A 273 -2.50 1.31 7.18
CA VAL A 273 -3.95 1.29 7.47
C VAL A 273 -4.70 0.42 6.46
N LYS A 274 -4.48 0.65 5.16
CA LYS A 274 -5.13 -0.13 4.09
C LYS A 274 -4.74 -1.61 4.15
N THR A 275 -3.49 -1.92 4.46
CA THR A 275 -2.99 -3.30 4.58
C THR A 275 -3.63 -4.01 5.77
N ILE A 276 -3.65 -3.39 6.95
CA ILE A 276 -4.27 -3.96 8.15
C ILE A 276 -5.76 -4.24 7.91
N LEU A 277 -6.51 -3.23 7.44
CA LEU A 277 -7.95 -3.38 7.20
C LEU A 277 -8.24 -4.41 6.10
N GLY A 278 -7.41 -4.47 5.05
CA GLY A 278 -7.50 -5.50 4.01
C GLY A 278 -7.30 -6.92 4.57
N ASN A 279 -6.34 -7.12 5.48
CA ASN A 279 -6.11 -8.40 6.15
C ASN A 279 -7.31 -8.80 7.05
N LEU A 280 -7.96 -7.82 7.67
CA LEU A 280 -9.19 -8.03 8.46
C LEU A 280 -10.44 -8.19 7.58
N LYS A 281 -10.33 -8.09 6.24
CA LYS A 281 -11.45 -8.05 5.28
C LYS A 281 -12.41 -6.88 5.52
N GLU A 282 -11.87 -5.81 6.03
CA GLU A 282 -12.57 -4.56 6.30
C GLU A 282 -12.18 -3.47 5.29
N ASN A 283 -12.92 -2.37 5.28
CA ASN A 283 -12.76 -1.32 4.28
C ASN A 283 -12.33 0.01 4.91
N ILE A 284 -11.68 0.84 4.09
CA ILE A 284 -11.41 2.26 4.39
C ILE A 284 -11.76 3.11 3.18
N THR A 285 -12.38 4.23 3.43
CA THR A 285 -12.71 5.26 2.43
C THR A 285 -12.20 6.61 2.88
N VAL A 286 -11.96 7.50 1.91
CA VAL A 286 -11.58 8.89 2.16
C VAL A 286 -12.41 9.82 1.28
N THR A 287 -12.82 10.93 1.82
CA THR A 287 -13.43 12.06 1.09
C THR A 287 -12.70 13.34 1.49
N SER A 288 -12.55 14.27 0.55
CA SER A 288 -11.95 15.59 0.82
C SER A 288 -12.63 16.63 -0.06
N GLU A 289 -13.45 17.48 0.57
CA GLU A 289 -14.23 18.53 -0.09
C GLU A 289 -14.26 19.77 0.82
N ASP A 290 -14.19 20.95 0.24
CA ASP A 290 -14.33 22.25 0.93
C ASP A 290 -13.45 22.40 2.19
N GLY A 291 -12.21 21.90 2.13
CA GLY A 291 -11.29 21.95 3.27
C GLY A 291 -11.57 20.91 4.35
N VAL A 292 -12.49 19.98 4.13
CA VAL A 292 -12.83 18.90 5.07
C VAL A 292 -12.33 17.58 4.53
N THR A 293 -11.41 16.95 5.24
CA THR A 293 -10.97 15.58 4.95
C THR A 293 -11.57 14.63 5.98
N ASN A 294 -12.17 13.54 5.50
CA ASN A 294 -12.80 12.52 6.32
C ASN A 294 -12.33 11.11 5.92
N PHE A 295 -11.71 10.40 6.84
CA PHE A 295 -11.37 8.98 6.70
C PHE A 295 -12.41 8.16 7.47
N THR A 296 -12.96 7.14 6.83
CA THR A 296 -13.92 6.22 7.46
C THR A 296 -13.49 4.79 7.25
N PHE A 297 -13.34 4.02 8.32
CA PHE A 297 -13.07 2.59 8.25
C PHE A 297 -14.15 1.78 8.96
N THR A 298 -14.22 0.50 8.63
CA THR A 298 -15.21 -0.44 9.18
C THR A 298 -14.54 -1.52 10.02
N LEU A 299 -15.26 -2.04 11.02
CA LEU A 299 -14.94 -3.26 11.74
C LEU A 299 -16.24 -4.04 11.99
N THR A 300 -16.17 -5.37 11.91
CA THR A 300 -17.32 -6.24 12.19
C THR A 300 -17.64 -6.23 13.68
N LEU A 301 -18.91 -6.01 14.04
CA LEU A 301 -19.38 -6.07 15.42
C LEU A 301 -19.28 -7.50 15.99
N ALA A 302 -18.99 -7.63 17.28
CA ALA A 302 -18.90 -8.90 17.98
C ALA A 302 -20.26 -9.39 18.48
#